data_4715ca9ce1e3fe555608c978a6fbe83c
#
_entry.id   4715ca9ce1e3fe555608c978a6fbe83c
#
_cell.length_a   1.000
_cell.length_b   1.000
_cell.length_c   1.000
_cell.angle_alpha   90.00
_cell.angle_beta   90.00
_cell.angle_gamma   90.00
#
_symmetry.space_group_name_H-M   'P 1'
#
loop_
_entity.id
_entity.type
_entity.pdbx_description
1 polymer ?
#
loop_
_entity_poly.entity_id
_entity_poly.type
_entity_poly.pdbx_seq_one_letter_code
_entity_poly.pdbx_strand_id
1 'polypeptide(L)'
;MYYWNKPMETIGREDLERIQLERLQRTVLRMYTNVPFYRERMQQQGVKPEDVQSLADLRLLPFMDKRDLRDNYPFGTFAAPRQEIVRIHASSGTTGKPIVAGYTANDLQMWAECVARGLGCAGVTKKDTVQVAYGYGLFTGGLGLHYGVERIGATVVPISAGNTKRQLMLM
;
A
#
# COMPACT_ATOMS: atom_id res chain seq x y z
N MET A 1 -2.34 2.23 -27.00
CA MET A 1 -1.86 2.22 -25.60
C MET A 1 -2.80 1.34 -24.79
N TYR A 2 -2.29 0.38 -24.05
CA TYR A 2 -3.08 -0.48 -23.19
C TYR A 2 -3.30 0.18 -21.83
N TYR A 3 -4.53 0.15 -21.34
CA TYR A 3 -4.91 0.61 -20.01
C TYR A 3 -5.51 -0.56 -19.24
N TRP A 4 -5.04 -0.82 -18.03
CA TRP A 4 -5.66 -1.79 -17.15
C TRP A 4 -7.01 -1.28 -16.61
N ASN A 5 -7.04 -0.03 -16.16
CA ASN A 5 -8.23 0.64 -15.64
C ASN A 5 -8.38 2.00 -16.31
N LYS A 6 -8.81 1.98 -17.58
CA LYS A 6 -8.90 3.19 -18.40
C LYS A 6 -9.63 4.36 -17.74
N PRO A 7 -10.81 4.18 -17.09
CA PRO A 7 -11.49 5.31 -16.44
C PRO A 7 -10.64 6.03 -15.40
N MET A 8 -9.87 5.27 -14.59
CA MET A 8 -9.02 5.84 -13.54
C MET A 8 -7.66 6.31 -14.05
N GLU A 9 -7.16 5.72 -15.14
CA GLU A 9 -5.86 6.06 -15.72
C GLU A 9 -5.92 7.27 -16.66
N THR A 10 -7.13 7.64 -17.09
CA THR A 10 -7.39 8.79 -17.97
C THR A 10 -8.36 9.81 -17.35
N ILE A 11 -8.54 9.75 -16.03
CA ILE A 11 -9.43 10.65 -15.30
C ILE A 11 -8.97 12.11 -15.42
N GLY A 12 -9.92 13.03 -15.56
CA GLY A 12 -9.65 14.46 -15.56
C GLY A 12 -9.08 14.96 -14.23
N ARG A 13 -8.31 16.06 -14.28
CA ARG A 13 -7.63 16.60 -13.09
C ARG A 13 -8.60 16.97 -11.97
N GLU A 14 -9.70 17.60 -12.27
CA GLU A 14 -10.71 18.03 -11.31
C GLU A 14 -11.35 16.82 -10.58
N ASP A 15 -11.74 15.78 -11.34
CA ASP A 15 -12.28 14.55 -10.77
C ASP A 15 -11.25 13.80 -9.92
N LEU A 16 -9.99 13.80 -10.33
CA LEU A 16 -8.90 13.22 -9.56
C LEU A 16 -8.73 13.93 -8.22
N GLU A 17 -8.72 15.27 -8.21
CA GLU A 17 -8.59 16.08 -6.99
C GLU A 17 -9.77 15.87 -6.04
N ARG A 18 -10.98 15.79 -6.58
CA ARG A 18 -12.18 15.46 -5.79
C ARG A 18 -12.04 14.10 -5.09
N ILE A 19 -11.63 13.08 -5.82
CA ILE A 19 -11.42 11.73 -5.25
C ILE A 19 -10.27 11.74 -4.24
N GLN A 20 -9.20 12.47 -4.51
CA GLN A 20 -8.07 12.60 -3.58
C GLN A 20 -8.50 13.28 -2.27
N LEU A 21 -9.28 14.35 -2.34
CA LEU A 21 -9.78 15.05 -1.16
C LEU A 21 -10.69 14.15 -0.32
N GLU A 22 -11.67 13.49 -0.95
CA GLU A 22 -12.56 12.56 -0.27
C GLU A 22 -11.79 11.44 0.46
N ARG A 23 -10.79 10.86 -0.20
CA ARG A 23 -9.95 9.81 0.39
C ARG A 23 -9.07 10.34 1.51
N LEU A 24 -8.53 11.56 1.38
CA LEU A 24 -7.74 12.22 2.41
C LEU A 24 -8.59 12.45 3.67
N GLN A 25 -9.74 13.08 3.54
CA GLN A 25 -10.65 13.33 4.66
C GLN A 25 -11.04 12.05 5.39
N ARG A 26 -11.40 11.00 4.65
CA ARG A 26 -11.73 9.69 5.20
C ARG A 26 -10.55 9.04 5.91
N THR A 27 -9.34 9.18 5.38
CA THR A 27 -8.11 8.65 6.00
C THR A 27 -7.79 9.40 7.28
N VAL A 28 -7.85 10.74 7.27
CA VAL A 28 -7.59 11.57 8.45
C VAL A 28 -8.58 11.27 9.56
N LEU A 29 -9.87 11.18 9.25
CA LEU A 29 -10.91 10.82 10.23
C LEU A 29 -10.64 9.43 10.82
N ARG A 30 -10.30 8.44 10.00
CA ARG A 30 -9.97 7.08 10.46
C ARG A 30 -8.75 7.07 11.38
N MET A 31 -7.69 7.79 11.01
CA MET A 31 -6.47 7.88 11.82
C MET A 31 -6.75 8.58 13.16
N TYR A 32 -7.47 9.69 13.13
CA TYR A 32 -7.85 10.42 14.34
C TYR A 32 -8.71 9.58 15.29
N THR A 33 -9.65 8.81 14.75
CA THR A 33 -10.57 7.99 15.54
C THR A 33 -9.86 6.77 16.15
N ASN A 34 -9.04 6.07 15.36
CA ASN A 34 -8.56 4.73 15.70
C ASN A 34 -7.10 4.68 16.17
N VAL A 35 -6.30 5.74 15.95
CA VAL A 35 -4.88 5.76 16.30
C VAL A 35 -4.62 6.82 17.36
N PRO A 36 -4.56 6.47 18.65
CA PRO A 36 -4.37 7.42 19.75
C PRO A 36 -3.17 8.34 19.57
N PHE A 37 -2.03 7.78 19.21
CA PHE A 37 -0.80 8.52 18.93
C PHE A 37 -1.01 9.65 17.89
N TYR A 38 -1.72 9.37 16.79
CA TYR A 38 -1.96 10.36 15.75
C TYR A 38 -2.96 11.41 16.17
N ARG A 39 -4.02 11.00 16.90
CA ARG A 39 -5.00 11.91 17.49
C ARG A 39 -4.34 12.91 18.44
N GLU A 40 -3.48 12.43 19.34
CA GLU A 40 -2.77 13.28 20.30
C GLU A 40 -1.89 14.32 19.58
N ARG A 41 -1.18 13.93 18.53
CA ARG A 41 -0.41 14.87 17.71
C ARG A 41 -1.25 15.93 17.04
N MET A 42 -2.38 15.55 16.46
CA MET A 42 -3.30 16.51 15.85
C MET A 42 -3.85 17.48 16.91
N GLN A 43 -4.22 16.98 18.09
CA GLN A 43 -4.70 17.82 19.20
C GLN A 43 -3.63 18.80 19.69
N GLN A 44 -2.37 18.38 19.80
CA GLN A 44 -1.25 19.24 20.16
C GLN A 44 -1.00 20.37 19.15
N GLN A 45 -1.31 20.14 17.87
CA GLN A 45 -1.24 21.16 16.81
C GLN A 45 -2.54 21.97 16.69
N GLY A 46 -3.58 21.66 17.49
CA GLY A 46 -4.88 22.32 17.41
C GLY A 46 -5.68 21.99 16.13
N VAL A 47 -5.35 20.87 15.45
CA VAL A 47 -5.96 20.46 14.18
C VAL A 47 -6.98 19.34 14.41
N LYS A 48 -8.11 19.43 13.75
CA LYS A 48 -9.20 18.44 13.77
C LYS A 48 -9.42 17.89 12.36
N PRO A 49 -10.04 16.70 12.21
CA PRO A 49 -10.36 16.15 10.89
C PRO A 49 -11.16 17.10 9.98
N GLU A 50 -12.04 17.89 10.59
CA GLU A 50 -12.93 18.84 9.89
C GLU A 50 -12.17 20.03 9.28
N ASP A 51 -10.94 20.31 9.71
CA ASP A 51 -10.11 21.39 9.19
C ASP A 51 -9.54 21.06 7.80
N VAL A 52 -9.60 19.79 7.38
CA VAL A 52 -9.14 19.35 6.05
C VAL A 52 -10.27 19.53 5.04
N GLN A 53 -10.33 20.70 4.40
CA GLN A 53 -11.35 21.08 3.43
C GLN A 53 -10.84 21.09 1.98
N SER A 54 -9.52 21.06 1.80
CA SER A 54 -8.85 21.04 0.50
C SER A 54 -7.60 20.18 0.53
N LEU A 55 -7.06 19.83 -0.64
CA LEU A 55 -5.77 19.11 -0.71
C LEU A 55 -4.60 19.95 -0.17
N ALA A 56 -4.70 21.28 -0.20
CA ALA A 56 -3.69 22.18 0.36
C ALA A 56 -3.60 22.06 1.90
N ASP A 57 -4.65 21.61 2.57
CA ASP A 57 -4.70 21.47 4.03
C ASP A 57 -3.94 20.23 4.54
N LEU A 58 -3.41 19.42 3.63
CA LEU A 58 -2.45 18.35 3.97
C LEU A 58 -1.27 18.91 4.81
N ARG A 59 -0.89 20.17 4.60
CA ARG A 59 0.16 20.87 5.37
C ARG A 59 -0.16 21.09 6.85
N LEU A 60 -1.43 21.00 7.24
CA LEU A 60 -1.86 21.14 8.63
C LEU A 60 -1.62 19.84 9.45
N LEU A 61 -1.48 18.72 8.76
CA LEU A 61 -1.37 17.42 9.41
C LEU A 61 0.02 17.19 9.99
N PRO A 62 0.14 16.54 11.16
CA PRO A 62 1.42 16.25 11.76
C PRO A 62 2.22 15.25 10.93
N PHE A 63 3.53 15.48 10.84
CA PHE A 63 4.44 14.50 10.27
C PHE A 63 4.65 13.31 11.21
N MET A 64 4.92 12.15 10.60
CA MET A 64 5.39 10.95 11.27
C MET A 64 6.77 10.57 10.75
N ASP A 65 7.63 10.10 11.62
CA ASP A 65 8.93 9.56 11.25
C ASP A 65 9.07 8.07 11.62
N LYS A 66 10.22 7.51 11.31
CA LYS A 66 10.51 6.09 11.55
C LYS A 66 10.57 5.72 13.04
N ARG A 67 10.87 6.68 13.92
CA ARG A 67 10.89 6.49 15.37
C ARG A 67 9.48 6.32 15.89
N ASP A 68 8.56 7.15 15.41
CA ASP A 68 7.15 7.05 15.79
C ASP A 68 6.57 5.66 15.54
N LEU A 69 6.91 5.06 14.39
CA LEU A 69 6.48 3.71 14.05
C LEU A 69 7.09 2.64 14.96
N ARG A 70 8.33 2.84 15.42
CA ARG A 70 9.01 1.94 16.36
C ARG A 70 8.52 2.08 17.80
N ASP A 71 8.23 3.31 18.22
CA ASP A 71 7.75 3.60 19.57
C ASP A 71 6.32 3.07 19.77
N ASN A 72 5.54 3.00 18.69
CA ASN A 72 4.21 2.41 18.66
C ASN A 72 4.20 0.93 18.23
N TYR A 73 5.35 0.25 18.26
CA TYR A 73 5.48 -1.18 17.94
C TYR A 73 4.65 -2.05 18.91
N PRO A 74 3.97 -3.13 18.48
CA PRO A 74 3.91 -3.55 17.07
C PRO A 74 2.68 -3.02 16.32
N PHE A 75 1.60 -2.61 16.99
CA PHE A 75 0.29 -2.37 16.39
C PHE A 75 -0.32 -1.01 16.72
N GLY A 76 0.40 -0.15 17.44
CA GLY A 76 -0.12 1.14 17.91
C GLY A 76 -0.50 2.13 16.80
N THR A 77 -0.03 1.89 15.56
CA THR A 77 -0.38 2.70 14.38
C THR A 77 -1.44 2.06 13.48
N PHE A 78 -2.02 0.92 13.89
CA PHE A 78 -3.08 0.29 13.09
C PHE A 78 -4.39 1.05 13.23
N ALA A 79 -4.93 1.47 12.09
CA ALA A 79 -6.20 2.20 12.01
C ALA A 79 -7.40 1.28 11.73
N ALA A 80 -7.19 -0.02 11.69
CA ALA A 80 -8.23 -1.04 11.56
C ALA A 80 -8.18 -2.01 12.75
N PRO A 81 -9.33 -2.57 13.18
CA PRO A 81 -9.36 -3.60 14.21
C PRO A 81 -8.50 -4.82 13.86
N ARG A 82 -7.88 -5.43 14.87
CA ARG A 82 -7.01 -6.60 14.68
C ARG A 82 -7.69 -7.75 13.93
N GLN A 83 -8.97 -7.95 14.13
CA GLN A 83 -9.76 -8.98 13.49
C GLN A 83 -9.91 -8.79 11.97
N GLU A 84 -9.75 -7.56 11.49
CA GLU A 84 -9.80 -7.23 10.05
C GLU A 84 -8.43 -7.34 9.37
N ILE A 85 -7.34 -7.48 10.15
CA ILE A 85 -5.99 -7.62 9.61
C ILE A 85 -5.78 -9.07 9.17
N VAL A 86 -5.72 -9.27 7.86
CA VAL A 86 -5.55 -10.59 7.23
C VAL A 86 -4.11 -10.89 6.84
N ARG A 87 -3.23 -9.87 6.86
CA ARG A 87 -1.80 -10.03 6.55
C ARG A 87 -0.96 -9.01 7.30
N ILE A 88 0.25 -9.42 7.68
CA ILE A 88 1.25 -8.57 8.31
C ILE A 88 2.54 -8.68 7.49
N HIS A 89 3.12 -7.52 7.18
CA HIS A 89 4.48 -7.39 6.68
C HIS A 89 5.32 -6.58 7.66
N ALA A 90 6.63 -6.72 7.57
CA ALA A 90 7.53 -5.93 8.39
C ALA A 90 8.84 -5.60 7.64
N SER A 91 9.52 -4.55 8.08
CA SER A 91 10.88 -4.25 7.63
C SER A 91 11.89 -5.24 8.24
N SER A 92 13.11 -5.28 7.68
CA SER A 92 14.19 -6.17 8.16
C SER A 92 14.60 -5.96 9.62
N GLY A 93 14.32 -4.79 10.20
CA GLY A 93 14.68 -4.50 11.59
C GLY A 93 16.18 -4.37 11.87
N THR A 94 17.02 -4.23 10.85
CA THR A 94 18.50 -4.15 10.97
C THR A 94 18.99 -3.07 11.94
N THR A 95 18.20 -2.07 12.22
CA THR A 95 18.52 -0.94 13.11
C THR A 95 17.67 -0.93 14.40
N GLY A 96 17.17 -2.08 14.84
CA GLY A 96 16.34 -2.23 16.03
C GLY A 96 14.97 -2.90 15.73
N LYS A 97 13.91 -2.49 16.43
CA LYS A 97 12.58 -3.07 16.22
C LYS A 97 12.12 -2.89 14.76
N PRO A 98 11.58 -3.95 14.12
CA PRO A 98 11.04 -3.82 12.77
C PRO A 98 9.82 -2.88 12.75
N ILE A 99 9.58 -2.25 11.61
CA ILE A 99 8.32 -1.56 11.36
C ILE A 99 7.32 -2.58 10.86
N VAL A 100 6.16 -2.63 11.49
CA VAL A 100 5.08 -3.57 11.17
C VAL A 100 3.98 -2.85 10.41
N ALA A 101 3.52 -3.45 9.31
CA ALA A 101 2.39 -2.98 8.52
C ALA A 101 1.32 -4.07 8.46
N GLY A 102 0.10 -3.75 8.90
CA GLY A 102 -1.06 -4.63 8.81
C GLY A 102 -1.93 -4.26 7.60
N TYR A 103 -2.43 -5.27 6.93
CA TYR A 103 -3.29 -5.13 5.76
C TYR A 103 -4.63 -5.81 5.98
N THR A 104 -5.70 -5.10 5.72
CA THR A 104 -7.04 -5.68 5.57
C THR A 104 -7.19 -6.38 4.22
N ALA A 105 -8.24 -7.16 4.03
CA ALA A 105 -8.55 -7.76 2.74
C ALA A 105 -8.72 -6.69 1.64
N ASN A 106 -9.35 -5.55 1.97
CA ASN A 106 -9.50 -4.43 1.03
C ASN A 106 -8.15 -3.78 0.66
N ASP A 107 -7.22 -3.64 1.61
CA ASP A 107 -5.88 -3.10 1.33
C ASP A 107 -5.12 -4.01 0.36
N LEU A 108 -5.24 -5.34 0.51
CA LEU A 108 -4.62 -6.29 -0.40
C LEU A 108 -5.19 -6.22 -1.81
N GLN A 109 -6.51 -6.04 -1.94
CA GLN A 109 -7.15 -5.85 -3.24
C GLN A 109 -6.70 -4.55 -3.91
N MET A 110 -6.66 -3.46 -3.16
CA MET A 110 -6.17 -2.17 -3.64
C MET A 110 -4.70 -2.25 -4.06
N TRP A 111 -3.86 -2.94 -3.28
CA TRP A 111 -2.47 -3.16 -3.61
C TRP A 111 -2.31 -3.96 -4.91
N ALA A 112 -3.02 -5.08 -5.06
CA ALA A 112 -3.02 -5.86 -6.30
C ALA A 112 -3.47 -5.01 -7.51
N GLU A 113 -4.47 -4.14 -7.34
CA GLU A 113 -4.94 -3.21 -8.38
C GLU A 113 -3.85 -2.19 -8.77
N CYS A 114 -3.14 -1.62 -7.80
CA CYS A 114 -2.04 -0.69 -8.07
C CYS A 114 -0.90 -1.37 -8.85
N VAL A 115 -0.54 -2.59 -8.46
CA VAL A 115 0.51 -3.35 -9.15
C VAL A 115 0.05 -3.76 -10.55
N ALA A 116 -1.21 -4.17 -10.73
CA ALA A 116 -1.78 -4.48 -12.03
C ALA A 116 -1.70 -3.28 -13.00
N ARG A 117 -1.96 -2.06 -12.50
CA ARG A 117 -1.77 -0.83 -13.30
C ARG A 117 -0.32 -0.64 -13.71
N GLY A 118 0.62 -0.78 -12.77
CA GLY A 118 2.05 -0.66 -13.06
C GLY A 118 2.52 -1.67 -14.11
N LEU A 119 2.13 -2.93 -13.97
CA LEU A 119 2.44 -3.99 -14.94
C LEU A 119 1.75 -3.75 -16.28
N GLY A 120 0.48 -3.33 -16.29
CA GLY A 120 -0.25 -2.96 -17.49
C GLY A 120 0.41 -1.78 -18.24
N CYS A 121 0.92 -0.80 -17.51
CA CYS A 121 1.70 0.31 -18.08
C CYS A 121 3.00 -0.20 -18.75
N ALA A 122 3.62 -1.24 -18.20
CA ALA A 122 4.76 -1.94 -18.81
C ALA A 122 4.37 -2.88 -19.97
N GLY A 123 3.09 -2.98 -20.29
CA GLY A 123 2.59 -3.77 -21.43
C GLY A 123 2.16 -5.19 -21.08
N VAL A 124 2.17 -5.57 -19.79
CA VAL A 124 1.73 -6.91 -19.36
C VAL A 124 0.22 -7.08 -19.56
N THR A 125 -0.15 -8.19 -20.16
CA THR A 125 -1.55 -8.58 -20.45
C THR A 125 -1.85 -10.00 -19.94
N LYS A 126 -3.09 -10.43 -20.01
CA LYS A 126 -3.52 -11.80 -19.67
C LYS A 126 -2.86 -12.91 -20.52
N LYS A 127 -2.14 -12.54 -21.58
CA LYS A 127 -1.46 -13.50 -22.46
C LYS A 127 -0.02 -13.79 -22.04
N ASP A 128 0.46 -13.02 -21.06
CA ASP A 128 1.86 -13.07 -20.65
C ASP A 128 2.07 -14.03 -19.49
N THR A 129 3.30 -14.52 -19.39
CA THR A 129 3.81 -15.24 -18.22
C THR A 129 4.84 -14.37 -17.53
N VAL A 130 4.63 -14.10 -16.25
CA VAL A 130 5.49 -13.24 -15.44
C VAL A 130 6.20 -14.07 -14.38
N GLN A 131 7.53 -14.12 -14.48
CA GLN A 131 8.36 -14.79 -13.49
C GLN A 131 8.71 -13.83 -12.35
N VAL A 132 8.28 -14.14 -11.14
CA VAL A 132 8.58 -13.35 -9.94
C VAL A 132 9.83 -13.90 -9.27
N ALA A 133 10.99 -13.39 -9.68
CA ALA A 133 12.31 -13.74 -9.15
C ALA A 133 12.70 -12.88 -7.93
N TYR A 134 11.76 -12.58 -7.07
CA TYR A 134 11.91 -11.79 -5.84
C TYR A 134 11.49 -12.61 -4.62
N GLY A 135 12.19 -12.44 -3.49
CA GLY A 135 11.92 -13.22 -2.28
C GLY A 135 10.48 -13.06 -1.77
N TYR A 136 9.84 -14.19 -1.50
CA TYR A 136 8.57 -14.24 -0.79
C TYR A 136 8.83 -14.31 0.72
N GLY A 137 8.03 -13.64 1.51
CA GLY A 137 8.16 -13.66 2.96
C GLY A 137 7.64 -12.39 3.61
N LEU A 138 8.34 -11.94 4.66
CA LEU A 138 7.92 -10.80 5.48
C LEU A 138 7.91 -9.46 4.72
N PHE A 139 8.72 -9.34 3.66
CA PHE A 139 8.77 -8.16 2.79
C PHE A 139 7.64 -8.14 1.77
N THR A 140 7.31 -6.96 1.29
CA THR A 140 6.15 -6.72 0.43
C THR A 140 6.34 -7.11 -1.03
N GLY A 141 7.59 -7.10 -1.55
CA GLY A 141 7.87 -7.12 -2.99
C GLY A 141 7.34 -8.36 -3.73
N GLY A 142 7.70 -9.56 -3.29
CA GLY A 142 7.32 -10.81 -3.97
C GLY A 142 5.81 -11.01 -4.04
N LEU A 143 5.13 -10.89 -2.91
CA LEU A 143 3.67 -11.05 -2.83
C LEU A 143 2.92 -9.94 -3.58
N GLY A 144 3.42 -8.71 -3.55
CA GLY A 144 2.79 -7.60 -4.28
C GLY A 144 2.77 -7.84 -5.78
N LEU A 145 3.93 -8.24 -6.35
CA LEU A 145 4.02 -8.60 -7.76
C LEU A 145 3.13 -9.80 -8.10
N HIS A 146 3.17 -10.85 -7.30
CA HIS A 146 2.37 -12.06 -7.48
C HIS A 146 0.88 -11.73 -7.65
N TYR A 147 0.29 -11.07 -6.67
CA TYR A 147 -1.14 -10.72 -6.72
C TYR A 147 -1.49 -9.71 -7.81
N GLY A 148 -0.56 -8.82 -8.17
CA GLY A 148 -0.75 -7.92 -9.31
C GLY A 148 -0.82 -8.66 -10.65
N VAL A 149 0.03 -9.67 -10.84
CA VAL A 149 0.02 -10.54 -12.03
C VAL A 149 -1.27 -11.34 -12.10
N GLU A 150 -1.68 -11.99 -11.00
CA GLU A 150 -2.96 -12.71 -10.92
C GLU A 150 -4.16 -11.79 -11.18
N ARG A 151 -4.10 -10.55 -10.69
CA ARG A 151 -5.15 -9.55 -10.91
C ARG A 151 -5.35 -9.20 -12.37
N ILE A 152 -4.27 -9.19 -13.18
CA ILE A 152 -4.34 -9.00 -14.64
C ILE A 152 -4.93 -10.24 -15.31
N GLY A 153 -4.86 -11.41 -14.69
CA GLY A 153 -5.16 -12.70 -15.29
C GLY A 153 -4.02 -13.27 -16.12
N ALA A 154 -2.80 -12.76 -15.93
CA ALA A 154 -1.57 -13.30 -16.49
C ALA A 154 -1.09 -14.52 -15.70
N THR A 155 -0.28 -15.38 -16.31
CA THR A 155 0.33 -16.51 -15.61
C THR A 155 1.47 -16.03 -14.73
N VAL A 156 1.45 -16.37 -13.44
CA VAL A 156 2.55 -16.07 -12.52
C VAL A 156 3.41 -17.32 -12.27
N VAL A 157 4.74 -17.15 -12.36
CA VAL A 157 5.73 -18.17 -11.95
C VAL A 157 6.41 -17.69 -10.67
N PRO A 158 6.03 -18.20 -9.49
CA PRO A 158 6.53 -17.72 -8.19
C PRO A 158 7.86 -18.38 -7.83
N ILE A 159 8.89 -18.15 -8.64
CA ILE A 159 10.17 -18.84 -8.49
C ILE A 159 11.00 -18.39 -7.30
N SER A 160 10.69 -17.20 -6.76
CA SER A 160 11.43 -16.58 -5.66
C SER A 160 12.88 -16.18 -6.04
N ALA A 161 13.62 -15.66 -5.06
CA ALA A 161 15.02 -15.27 -5.23
C ALA A 161 15.96 -16.49 -5.19
N GLY A 162 17.15 -16.34 -5.77
CA GLY A 162 18.18 -17.38 -5.81
C GLY A 162 17.99 -18.37 -6.97
N ASN A 163 18.85 -19.37 -7.05
CA ASN A 163 18.82 -20.44 -8.04
C ASN A 163 18.69 -19.99 -9.51
N THR A 164 19.64 -19.18 -9.98
CA THR A 164 19.68 -18.61 -11.35
C THR A 164 19.50 -19.69 -12.44
N LYS A 165 20.09 -20.88 -12.26
CA LYS A 165 19.95 -21.97 -13.23
C LYS A 165 18.48 -22.37 -13.43
N ARG A 166 17.72 -22.53 -12.34
CA ARG A 166 16.28 -22.87 -12.42
C ARG A 166 15.49 -21.72 -13.04
N GLN A 167 15.84 -20.48 -12.73
CA GLN A 167 15.18 -19.31 -13.32
C GLN A 167 15.31 -19.31 -14.85
N LEU A 168 16.53 -19.55 -15.35
CA LEU A 168 16.79 -19.61 -16.79
C LEU A 168 16.14 -20.81 -17.48
N MET A 169 15.95 -21.93 -16.77
CA MET A 169 15.27 -23.10 -17.33
C MET A 169 13.76 -22.90 -17.52
N LEU A 170 13.16 -21.96 -16.82
CA LEU A 170 11.72 -21.66 -16.90
C LEU A 170 11.41 -20.45 -17.80
N MET A 171 12.42 -19.77 -18.30
CA MET A 171 12.30 -18.69 -19.30
C MET A 171 12.28 -19.26 -20.71
#